data_45019e9cdf518e1d22bcddb4f16b36e8
#
_entry.id   45019e9cdf518e1d22bcddb4f16b36e8
#
_cell.length_a   1.000
_cell.length_b   1.000
_cell.length_c   1.000
_cell.angle_alpha   90.00
_cell.angle_beta   90.00
_cell.angle_gamma   90.00
#
_symmetry.space_group_name_H-M   'P 1'
#
loop_
_entity.id
_entity.type
_entity.pdbx_description
1 polymer ?
#
loop_
_entity_poly.entity_id
_entity_poly.type
_entity_poly.pdbx_seq_one_letter_code
_entity_poly.pdbx_strand_id
1 'polypeptide(L)'
;MASVSSKIFAITGGASGIGAATCRLLAHRDAAVICVADVISTNFDSLKKSVHEINQSTLVQCTVVDVASSSAVNKWLEDIVSEHCDLHGAANVAGIAQGAGLRQSPTILAETDEDWSRIMKVNLDGVFYCTRAEVVAMKDLPAGNRSIVNVASIAAFSHVPDVFAYGTSKGACAYFTACVATDVFPVGIRVNCVSPAGVTNTPLLPQFEPNAKSLAEVKSLYESQGFSVVEPEDVARTIVWLLSEDSRPVYGSNINVGASAP
;
A
#
# COMPACT_ATOMS: atom_id res chain seq x y z
N MET A 1 21.96 7.46 3.83
CA MET A 1 20.50 7.44 4.00
C MET A 1 19.86 7.40 2.63
N ALA A 2 18.82 6.59 2.45
CA ALA A 2 18.13 6.45 1.17
C ALA A 2 17.62 7.82 0.69
N SER A 3 18.02 8.26 -0.50
CA SER A 3 17.70 9.61 -0.97
C SER A 3 16.28 9.66 -1.54
N VAL A 4 15.34 10.10 -0.73
CA VAL A 4 13.99 10.55 -1.13
C VAL A 4 13.84 12.06 -0.94
N SER A 5 14.93 12.72 -0.55
CA SER A 5 14.98 14.15 -0.28
C SER A 5 14.61 14.96 -1.52
N SER A 6 13.85 16.01 -1.30
CA SER A 6 13.35 16.93 -2.34
C SER A 6 12.49 16.28 -3.43
N LYS A 7 11.96 15.08 -3.20
CA LYS A 7 11.13 14.33 -4.14
C LYS A 7 9.66 14.41 -3.81
N ILE A 8 8.82 14.06 -4.79
CA ILE A 8 7.35 14.11 -4.76
C ILE A 8 6.81 12.69 -4.79
N PHE A 9 5.90 12.36 -3.88
CA PHE A 9 5.35 11.02 -3.72
C PHE A 9 3.83 11.04 -3.68
N ALA A 10 3.20 10.04 -4.29
CA ALA A 10 1.77 9.76 -4.24
C ALA A 10 1.51 8.52 -3.36
N ILE A 11 0.64 8.63 -2.35
CA ILE A 11 0.37 7.56 -1.38
C ILE A 11 -1.13 7.32 -1.28
N THR A 12 -1.63 6.17 -1.71
CA THR A 12 -3.02 5.77 -1.49
C THR A 12 -3.19 5.07 -0.14
N GLY A 13 -4.36 5.21 0.51
CA GLY A 13 -4.57 4.72 1.87
C GLY A 13 -3.67 5.43 2.89
N GLY A 14 -3.26 6.66 2.58
CA GLY A 14 -2.24 7.38 3.34
C GLY A 14 -2.71 7.98 4.66
N ALA A 15 -4.01 7.98 4.95
CA ALA A 15 -4.55 8.58 6.16
C ALA A 15 -4.45 7.71 7.42
N SER A 16 -4.04 6.44 7.29
CA SER A 16 -3.95 5.52 8.43
C SER A 16 -2.89 4.43 8.25
N GLY A 17 -2.61 3.68 9.30
CA GLY A 17 -1.80 2.47 9.31
C GLY A 17 -0.47 2.62 8.55
N ILE A 18 -0.19 1.70 7.65
CA ILE A 18 1.05 1.63 6.84
C ILE A 18 1.22 2.90 5.99
N GLY A 19 0.15 3.40 5.37
CA GLY A 19 0.22 4.60 4.54
C GLY A 19 0.63 5.84 5.33
N ALA A 20 0.02 6.06 6.50
CA ALA A 20 0.39 7.18 7.37
C ALA A 20 1.83 7.05 7.92
N ALA A 21 2.26 5.83 8.27
CA ALA A 21 3.65 5.57 8.66
C ALA A 21 4.62 5.86 7.51
N THR A 22 4.24 5.50 6.27
CA THR A 22 5.04 5.82 5.07
C THR A 22 5.15 7.32 4.87
N CYS A 23 4.06 8.08 5.01
CA CYS A 23 4.08 9.55 4.92
C CYS A 23 5.01 10.16 5.97
N ARG A 24 4.91 9.74 7.23
CA ARG A 24 5.81 10.22 8.30
C ARG A 24 7.27 9.92 8.01
N LEU A 25 7.58 8.72 7.52
CA LEU A 25 8.96 8.34 7.20
C LEU A 25 9.52 9.10 5.99
N LEU A 26 8.71 9.36 4.97
CA LEU A 26 9.09 10.22 3.83
C LEU A 26 9.41 11.64 4.30
N ALA A 27 8.60 12.22 5.18
CA ALA A 27 8.86 13.53 5.77
C ALA A 27 10.16 13.53 6.59
N HIS A 28 10.40 12.50 7.40
CA HIS A 28 11.65 12.36 8.18
C HIS A 28 12.90 12.25 7.27
N ARG A 29 12.72 11.90 6.01
CA ARG A 29 13.78 11.81 5.00
C ARG A 29 13.73 12.95 3.97
N ASP A 30 13.14 14.08 4.34
CA ASP A 30 13.12 15.34 3.59
C ASP A 30 12.42 15.25 2.23
N ALA A 31 11.39 14.43 2.09
CA ALA A 31 10.52 14.51 0.91
C ALA A 31 9.93 15.92 0.77
N ALA A 32 9.90 16.44 -0.46
CA ALA A 32 9.37 17.79 -0.68
C ALA A 32 7.84 17.82 -0.60
N VAL A 33 7.18 16.85 -1.28
CA VAL A 33 5.73 16.79 -1.35
C VAL A 33 5.25 15.36 -1.15
N ILE A 34 4.19 15.20 -0.37
CA ILE A 34 3.48 13.93 -0.18
C ILE A 34 2.01 14.17 -0.52
N CYS A 35 1.58 13.63 -1.66
CA CYS A 35 0.20 13.67 -2.10
C CYS A 35 -0.52 12.40 -1.59
N VAL A 36 -1.51 12.58 -0.76
CA VAL A 36 -2.24 11.51 -0.06
C VAL A 36 -3.64 11.36 -0.63
N ALA A 37 -4.00 10.16 -1.01
CA ALA A 37 -5.37 9.76 -1.35
C ALA A 37 -5.93 8.81 -0.31
N ASP A 38 -7.13 9.09 0.17
CA ASP A 38 -7.88 8.18 1.05
C ASP A 38 -9.38 8.44 0.89
N VAL A 39 -10.22 7.46 1.18
CA VAL A 39 -11.69 7.66 1.20
C VAL A 39 -12.15 8.28 2.52
N ILE A 40 -11.32 8.21 3.58
CA ILE A 40 -11.63 8.69 4.93
C ILE A 40 -10.86 9.97 5.20
N SER A 41 -11.54 11.13 5.12
CA SER A 41 -10.91 12.45 5.35
C SER A 41 -10.71 12.81 6.82
N THR A 42 -11.35 12.11 7.76
CA THR A 42 -11.32 12.46 9.19
C THR A 42 -9.92 12.45 9.81
N ASN A 43 -8.97 11.71 9.21
CA ASN A 43 -7.61 11.60 9.68
C ASN A 43 -6.63 12.56 8.97
N PHE A 44 -7.08 13.34 7.97
CA PHE A 44 -6.19 14.20 7.18
C PHE A 44 -5.49 15.27 8.02
N ASP A 45 -6.22 15.94 8.91
CA ASP A 45 -5.62 16.98 9.75
C ASP A 45 -4.62 16.40 10.75
N SER A 46 -4.92 15.24 11.31
CA SER A 46 -3.99 14.51 12.20
C SER A 46 -2.72 14.10 11.46
N LEU A 47 -2.84 13.59 10.23
CA LEU A 47 -1.70 13.25 9.39
C LEU A 47 -0.85 14.48 9.08
N LYS A 48 -1.46 15.56 8.58
CA LYS A 48 -0.77 16.82 8.27
C LYS A 48 -0.01 17.35 9.47
N LYS A 49 -0.66 17.35 10.65
CA LYS A 49 -0.03 17.77 11.90
C LYS A 49 1.19 16.92 12.24
N SER A 50 1.05 15.59 12.19
CA SER A 50 2.15 14.66 12.52
C SER A 50 3.33 14.77 11.56
N VAL A 51 3.08 15.01 10.28
CA VAL A 51 4.15 15.27 9.28
C VAL A 51 4.82 16.62 9.54
N HIS A 52 4.05 17.67 9.81
CA HIS A 52 4.58 19.01 10.09
C HIS A 52 5.44 19.04 11.35
N GLU A 53 5.08 18.27 12.39
CA GLU A 53 5.88 18.12 13.61
C GLU A 53 7.24 17.44 13.32
N ILE A 54 7.30 16.55 12.31
CA ILE A 54 8.54 15.88 11.88
C ILE A 54 9.37 16.79 10.98
N ASN A 55 8.74 17.40 9.96
CA ASN A 55 9.43 18.25 8.99
C ASN A 55 8.48 19.33 8.46
N GLN A 56 8.72 20.57 8.88
CA GLN A 56 7.91 21.74 8.48
C GLN A 56 8.06 22.09 6.99
N SER A 57 9.12 21.61 6.33
CA SER A 57 9.37 21.88 4.91
C SER A 57 8.66 20.91 3.98
N THR A 58 8.16 19.76 4.49
CA THR A 58 7.41 18.79 3.70
C THR A 58 5.96 19.24 3.53
N LEU A 59 5.55 19.46 2.28
CA LEU A 59 4.15 19.74 1.96
C LEU A 59 3.34 18.43 1.95
N VAL A 60 2.20 18.41 2.64
CA VAL A 60 1.25 17.30 2.60
C VAL A 60 -0.07 17.76 2.01
N GLN A 61 -0.44 17.19 0.88
CA GLN A 61 -1.72 17.41 0.23
C GLN A 61 -2.60 16.17 0.36
N CYS A 62 -3.79 16.32 0.93
CA CYS A 62 -4.72 15.22 1.12
C CYS A 62 -5.98 15.42 0.27
N THR A 63 -6.36 14.39 -0.47
CA THR A 63 -7.51 14.39 -1.37
C THR A 63 -8.39 13.18 -1.08
N VAL A 64 -9.70 13.36 -1.09
CA VAL A 64 -10.65 12.24 -0.99
C VAL A 64 -10.72 11.55 -2.36
N VAL A 65 -10.23 10.32 -2.42
CA VAL A 65 -10.20 9.51 -3.65
C VAL A 65 -10.60 8.08 -3.32
N ASP A 66 -11.60 7.58 -4.03
CA ASP A 66 -11.89 6.14 -4.05
C ASP A 66 -11.04 5.47 -5.14
N VAL A 67 -10.09 4.63 -4.74
CA VAL A 67 -9.23 3.90 -5.68
C VAL A 67 -10.01 2.92 -6.57
N ALA A 68 -11.22 2.53 -6.17
CA ALA A 68 -12.13 1.73 -7.00
C ALA A 68 -12.75 2.53 -8.17
N SER A 69 -12.50 3.83 -8.25
CA SER A 69 -12.93 4.71 -9.36
C SER A 69 -11.74 5.09 -10.22
N SER A 70 -11.63 4.47 -11.40
CA SER A 70 -10.57 4.77 -12.37
C SER A 70 -10.50 6.25 -12.75
N SER A 71 -11.66 6.91 -12.91
CA SER A 71 -11.72 8.35 -13.25
C SER A 71 -11.23 9.24 -12.11
N ALA A 72 -11.55 8.89 -10.86
CA ALA A 72 -11.08 9.64 -9.69
C ALA A 72 -9.56 9.52 -9.54
N VAL A 73 -9.01 8.31 -9.73
CA VAL A 73 -7.57 8.06 -9.70
C VAL A 73 -6.84 8.84 -10.79
N ASN A 74 -7.32 8.76 -12.05
CA ASN A 74 -6.71 9.50 -13.16
C ASN A 74 -6.67 11.01 -12.87
N LYS A 75 -7.82 11.57 -12.45
CA LYS A 75 -7.91 13.00 -12.11
C LYS A 75 -6.93 13.41 -11.01
N TRP A 76 -6.82 12.60 -9.95
CA TRP A 76 -5.89 12.87 -8.86
C TRP A 76 -4.44 12.90 -9.31
N LEU A 77 -4.01 11.93 -10.13
CA LEU A 77 -2.62 11.89 -10.65
C LEU A 77 -2.35 13.02 -11.66
N GLU A 78 -3.33 13.36 -12.50
CA GLU A 78 -3.25 14.52 -13.42
C GLU A 78 -3.08 15.83 -12.63
N ASP A 79 -3.82 16.01 -11.52
CA ASP A 79 -3.70 17.19 -10.66
C ASP A 79 -2.31 17.27 -10.01
N ILE A 80 -1.76 16.15 -9.52
CA ILE A 80 -0.41 16.10 -8.95
C ILE A 80 0.64 16.58 -9.98
N VAL A 81 0.61 16.01 -11.19
CA VAL A 81 1.60 16.38 -12.22
C VAL A 81 1.39 17.82 -12.68
N SER A 82 0.14 18.28 -12.80
CA SER A 82 -0.17 19.67 -13.17
C SER A 82 0.34 20.69 -12.14
N GLU A 83 0.24 20.37 -10.84
CA GLU A 83 0.64 21.28 -9.77
C GLU A 83 2.14 21.25 -9.50
N HIS A 84 2.74 20.06 -9.52
CA HIS A 84 4.12 19.87 -9.08
C HIS A 84 5.11 19.62 -10.23
N CYS A 85 4.65 19.48 -11.47
CA CYS A 85 5.44 19.21 -12.67
C CYS A 85 6.31 17.96 -12.62
N ASP A 86 6.18 17.11 -11.58
CA ASP A 86 6.92 15.86 -11.42
C ASP A 86 6.19 14.87 -10.50
N LEU A 87 6.55 13.58 -10.60
CA LEU A 87 6.17 12.51 -9.68
C LEU A 87 7.30 11.48 -9.63
N HIS A 88 7.97 11.36 -8.49
CA HIS A 88 9.16 10.53 -8.34
C HIS A 88 8.84 9.09 -7.88
N GLY A 89 7.75 8.93 -7.13
CA GLY A 89 7.35 7.61 -6.69
C GLY A 89 5.92 7.57 -6.19
N ALA A 90 5.38 6.35 -6.13
CA ALA A 90 4.05 6.09 -5.62
C ALA A 90 4.00 4.83 -4.75
N ALA A 91 3.12 4.81 -3.74
CA ALA A 91 2.84 3.62 -2.96
C ALA A 91 1.33 3.37 -2.89
N ASN A 92 0.92 2.23 -3.42
CA ASN A 92 -0.46 1.76 -3.43
C ASN A 92 -0.74 0.94 -2.18
N VAL A 93 -1.11 1.64 -1.09
CA VAL A 93 -1.33 1.06 0.24
C VAL A 93 -2.81 0.85 0.54
N ALA A 94 -3.70 1.54 -0.18
CA ALA A 94 -5.14 1.40 0.00
C ALA A 94 -5.60 -0.06 -0.15
N GLY A 95 -6.40 -0.51 0.80
CA GLY A 95 -6.95 -1.85 0.78
C GLY A 95 -7.95 -2.05 1.90
N ILE A 96 -8.81 -3.05 1.73
CA ILE A 96 -9.83 -3.43 2.70
C ILE A 96 -9.70 -4.91 3.04
N ALA A 97 -10.09 -5.26 4.27
CA ALA A 97 -10.18 -6.64 4.69
C ALA A 97 -11.47 -7.29 4.21
N GLN A 98 -11.43 -8.60 4.13
CA GLN A 98 -12.63 -9.41 4.11
C GLN A 98 -13.14 -9.52 5.54
N GLY A 99 -14.43 -9.27 5.76
CA GLY A 99 -15.01 -9.47 7.08
C GLY A 99 -14.85 -10.95 7.47
N ALA A 100 -13.97 -11.23 8.42
CA ALA A 100 -13.85 -12.56 8.98
C ALA A 100 -14.98 -12.76 9.99
N GLY A 101 -15.76 -13.79 9.79
CA GLY A 101 -16.70 -14.30 10.77
C GLY A 101 -16.34 -15.74 11.05
N LEU A 102 -16.81 -16.29 12.15
CA LEU A 102 -16.73 -17.74 12.38
C LEU A 102 -17.69 -18.44 11.41
N ARG A 103 -17.22 -18.65 10.17
CA ARG A 103 -17.98 -19.36 9.16
C ARG A 103 -17.84 -20.86 9.39
N GLN A 104 -18.92 -21.60 9.16
CA GLN A 104 -18.88 -23.05 9.24
C GLN A 104 -18.29 -23.63 7.96
N SER A 105 -17.40 -24.61 8.10
CA SER A 105 -16.81 -25.31 6.95
C SER A 105 -17.88 -26.14 6.21
N PRO A 106 -17.88 -26.15 4.86
CA PRO A 106 -16.93 -25.47 3.97
C PRO A 106 -17.23 -23.97 3.84
N THR A 107 -16.28 -23.16 4.28
CA THR A 107 -16.44 -21.68 4.39
C THR A 107 -16.64 -20.98 3.05
N ILE A 108 -16.23 -21.61 1.94
CA ILE A 108 -16.47 -21.09 0.58
C ILE A 108 -17.97 -20.89 0.27
N LEU A 109 -18.85 -21.65 0.89
CA LEU A 109 -20.29 -21.54 0.68
C LEU A 109 -20.89 -20.28 1.32
N ALA A 110 -20.15 -19.65 2.22
CA ALA A 110 -20.53 -18.41 2.87
C ALA A 110 -19.91 -17.16 2.21
N GLU A 111 -19.09 -17.32 1.16
CA GLU A 111 -18.58 -16.22 0.36
C GLU A 111 -19.73 -15.67 -0.50
N THR A 112 -19.97 -14.35 -0.41
CA THR A 112 -21.00 -13.69 -1.22
C THR A 112 -20.40 -13.03 -2.44
N ASP A 113 -21.19 -12.92 -3.53
CA ASP A 113 -20.77 -12.21 -4.74
C ASP A 113 -20.46 -10.71 -4.44
N GLU A 114 -21.19 -10.14 -3.49
CA GLU A 114 -21.01 -8.74 -3.06
C GLU A 114 -19.67 -8.53 -2.36
N ASP A 115 -19.33 -9.39 -1.39
CA ASP A 115 -18.06 -9.32 -0.68
C ASP A 115 -16.87 -9.60 -1.61
N TRP A 116 -16.99 -10.63 -2.44
CA TRP A 116 -16.01 -10.91 -3.48
C TRP A 116 -15.77 -9.69 -4.37
N SER A 117 -16.83 -9.13 -4.95
CA SER A 117 -16.75 -8.00 -5.88
C SER A 117 -16.18 -6.74 -5.18
N ARG A 118 -16.61 -6.46 -3.96
CA ARG A 118 -16.14 -5.31 -3.18
C ARG A 118 -14.63 -5.39 -2.89
N ILE A 119 -14.16 -6.57 -2.46
CA ILE A 119 -12.73 -6.80 -2.15
C ILE A 119 -11.87 -6.70 -3.42
N MET A 120 -12.27 -7.39 -4.48
CA MET A 120 -11.55 -7.36 -5.76
C MET A 120 -11.47 -5.95 -6.32
N LYS A 121 -12.56 -5.20 -6.26
CA LYS A 121 -12.64 -3.83 -6.79
C LYS A 121 -11.68 -2.86 -6.10
N VAL A 122 -11.50 -2.97 -4.79
CA VAL A 122 -10.56 -2.09 -4.07
C VAL A 122 -9.13 -2.64 -4.15
N ASN A 123 -8.93 -3.92 -3.80
CA ASN A 123 -7.60 -4.47 -3.59
C ASN A 123 -6.86 -4.84 -4.88
N LEU A 124 -7.59 -5.09 -5.97
CA LEU A 124 -7.00 -5.45 -7.27
C LEU A 124 -7.26 -4.40 -8.35
N ASP A 125 -8.53 -4.08 -8.65
CA ASP A 125 -8.83 -3.08 -9.67
C ASP A 125 -8.28 -1.71 -9.26
N GLY A 126 -8.36 -1.34 -7.97
CA GLY A 126 -7.77 -0.12 -7.43
C GLY A 126 -6.26 -0.06 -7.64
N VAL A 127 -5.54 -1.14 -7.36
CA VAL A 127 -4.09 -1.22 -7.62
C VAL A 127 -3.79 -1.09 -9.12
N PHE A 128 -4.58 -1.76 -9.96
CA PHE A 128 -4.46 -1.65 -11.42
C PHE A 128 -4.69 -0.20 -11.90
N TYR A 129 -5.74 0.47 -11.43
CA TYR A 129 -6.03 1.85 -11.83
C TYR A 129 -4.94 2.82 -11.39
N CYS A 130 -4.47 2.69 -10.13
CA CYS A 130 -3.39 3.52 -9.59
C CYS A 130 -2.10 3.29 -10.37
N THR A 131 -1.63 2.04 -10.49
CA THR A 131 -0.39 1.71 -11.19
C THR A 131 -0.41 2.20 -12.64
N ARG A 132 -1.53 2.01 -13.36
CA ARG A 132 -1.66 2.50 -14.73
C ARG A 132 -1.58 4.02 -14.82
N ALA A 133 -2.29 4.74 -13.95
CA ALA A 133 -2.29 6.20 -13.94
C ALA A 133 -0.92 6.76 -13.53
N GLU A 134 -0.23 6.11 -12.59
CA GLU A 134 1.12 6.44 -12.17
C GLU A 134 2.13 6.26 -13.31
N VAL A 135 2.04 5.16 -14.08
CA VAL A 135 2.87 4.95 -15.26
C VAL A 135 2.60 6.03 -16.30
N VAL A 136 1.34 6.38 -16.57
CA VAL A 136 0.99 7.48 -17.48
C VAL A 136 1.60 8.79 -16.98
N ALA A 137 1.50 9.08 -15.68
CA ALA A 137 2.04 10.29 -15.07
C ALA A 137 3.57 10.38 -15.12
N MET A 138 4.27 9.24 -15.09
CA MET A 138 5.73 9.19 -14.94
C MET A 138 6.51 8.99 -16.25
N LYS A 139 5.94 8.30 -17.26
CA LYS A 139 6.69 7.79 -18.42
C LYS A 139 7.29 8.88 -19.32
N ASP A 140 6.69 10.06 -19.37
CA ASP A 140 7.10 11.17 -20.22
C ASP A 140 7.84 12.28 -19.43
N LEU A 141 8.03 12.09 -18.12
CA LEU A 141 8.78 13.02 -17.29
C LEU A 141 10.29 12.83 -17.46
N PRO A 142 11.11 13.84 -17.13
CA PRO A 142 12.57 13.76 -17.28
C PRO A 142 13.15 12.50 -16.64
N ALA A 143 14.21 11.96 -17.24
CA ALA A 143 14.85 10.74 -16.77
C ALA A 143 15.25 10.84 -15.29
N GLY A 144 14.93 9.80 -14.52
CA GLY A 144 15.19 9.76 -13.09
C GLY A 144 14.86 8.38 -12.50
N ASN A 145 15.16 8.18 -11.22
CA ASN A 145 14.70 6.97 -10.52
C ASN A 145 13.23 7.13 -10.16
N ARG A 146 12.37 6.44 -10.89
CA ARG A 146 10.94 6.40 -10.62
C ARG A 146 10.55 5.03 -10.08
N SER A 147 9.72 5.00 -9.06
CA SER A 147 9.39 3.76 -8.38
C SER A 147 7.94 3.71 -7.92
N ILE A 148 7.28 2.61 -8.21
CA ILE A 148 5.93 2.28 -7.73
C ILE A 148 6.04 1.09 -6.79
N VAL A 149 5.36 1.15 -5.65
CA VAL A 149 5.30 0.06 -4.67
C VAL A 149 3.84 -0.31 -4.41
N ASN A 150 3.48 -1.53 -4.77
CA ASN A 150 2.17 -2.10 -4.48
C ASN A 150 2.20 -2.88 -3.16
N VAL A 151 1.16 -2.75 -2.34
CA VAL A 151 1.07 -3.48 -1.07
C VAL A 151 0.12 -4.66 -1.20
N ALA A 152 0.69 -5.86 -1.25
CA ALA A 152 -0.02 -7.12 -1.19
C ALA A 152 -0.25 -7.56 0.27
N SER A 153 0.08 -8.79 0.61
CA SER A 153 -0.01 -9.38 1.95
C SER A 153 0.68 -10.74 1.94
N ILE A 154 1.06 -11.24 3.10
CA ILE A 154 1.45 -12.64 3.28
C ILE A 154 0.34 -13.61 2.81
N ALA A 155 -0.92 -13.18 2.81
CA ALA A 155 -2.05 -13.93 2.25
C ALA A 155 -1.93 -14.23 0.74
N ALA A 156 -0.98 -13.58 0.05
CA ALA A 156 -0.62 -13.94 -1.33
C ALA A 156 0.10 -15.29 -1.42
N PHE A 157 0.69 -15.76 -0.34
CA PHE A 157 1.47 -17.01 -0.26
C PHE A 157 0.86 -18.02 0.70
N SER A 158 0.28 -17.55 1.81
CA SER A 158 -0.39 -18.42 2.79
C SER A 158 -1.84 -18.64 2.39
N HIS A 159 -2.21 -19.91 2.25
CA HIS A 159 -3.57 -20.31 1.89
C HIS A 159 -4.44 -20.38 3.15
N VAL A 160 -4.91 -19.23 3.61
CA VAL A 160 -5.76 -19.11 4.79
C VAL A 160 -7.21 -19.34 4.39
N PRO A 161 -7.90 -20.35 4.97
CA PRO A 161 -9.34 -20.50 4.79
C PRO A 161 -10.11 -19.26 5.24
N ASP A 162 -11.31 -19.07 4.69
CA ASP A 162 -12.24 -18.00 5.10
C ASP A 162 -11.85 -16.56 4.70
N VAL A 163 -10.79 -16.38 3.91
CA VAL A 163 -10.38 -15.08 3.35
C VAL A 163 -10.13 -15.15 1.84
N PHE A 164 -11.03 -15.82 1.12
CA PHE A 164 -10.84 -16.19 -0.29
C PHE A 164 -10.68 -14.97 -1.20
N ALA A 165 -11.59 -14.00 -1.13
CA ALA A 165 -11.51 -12.79 -1.94
C ALA A 165 -10.26 -11.98 -1.60
N TYR A 166 -9.96 -11.81 -0.31
CA TYR A 166 -8.77 -11.08 0.12
C TYR A 166 -7.48 -11.76 -0.35
N GLY A 167 -7.30 -13.04 -0.05
CA GLY A 167 -6.11 -13.80 -0.46
C GLY A 167 -5.92 -13.80 -1.98
N THR A 168 -7.01 -14.04 -2.73
CA THR A 168 -6.98 -13.99 -4.19
C THR A 168 -6.58 -12.61 -4.69
N SER A 169 -7.16 -11.52 -4.15
CA SER A 169 -6.82 -10.16 -4.54
C SER A 169 -5.35 -9.83 -4.31
N LYS A 170 -4.78 -10.29 -3.18
CA LYS A 170 -3.38 -10.03 -2.82
C LYS A 170 -2.39 -10.90 -3.61
N GLY A 171 -2.75 -12.14 -3.91
CA GLY A 171 -2.00 -12.99 -4.86
C GLY A 171 -1.99 -12.41 -6.27
N ALA A 172 -3.15 -11.96 -6.75
CA ALA A 172 -3.26 -11.29 -8.05
C ALA A 172 -2.48 -9.96 -8.09
N CYS A 173 -2.50 -9.16 -7.01
CA CYS A 173 -1.70 -7.94 -6.88
C CYS A 173 -0.19 -8.22 -7.02
N ALA A 174 0.31 -9.26 -6.35
CA ALA A 174 1.72 -9.65 -6.43
C ALA A 174 2.11 -10.09 -7.85
N TYR A 175 1.28 -10.93 -8.48
CA TYR A 175 1.49 -11.37 -9.86
C TYR A 175 1.45 -10.20 -10.85
N PHE A 176 0.42 -9.35 -10.76
CA PHE A 176 0.27 -8.14 -11.58
C PHE A 176 1.51 -7.24 -11.49
N THR A 177 2.01 -7.02 -10.27
CA THR A 177 3.20 -6.20 -10.03
C THR A 177 4.41 -6.73 -10.80
N ALA A 178 4.67 -8.04 -10.77
CA ALA A 178 5.79 -8.65 -11.49
C ALA A 178 5.65 -8.51 -13.01
N CYS A 179 4.42 -8.67 -13.54
CA CYS A 179 4.15 -8.47 -14.97
C CYS A 179 4.41 -7.03 -15.42
N VAL A 180 3.85 -6.04 -14.68
CA VAL A 180 4.01 -4.62 -15.01
C VAL A 180 5.48 -4.19 -14.89
N ALA A 181 6.19 -4.68 -13.87
CA ALA A 181 7.59 -4.34 -13.67
C ALA A 181 8.45 -4.65 -14.91
N THR A 182 8.22 -5.79 -15.55
CA THR A 182 8.95 -6.17 -16.79
C THR A 182 8.59 -5.25 -17.95
N ASP A 183 7.32 -4.85 -18.05
CA ASP A 183 6.81 -4.02 -19.16
C ASP A 183 7.31 -2.57 -19.09
N VAL A 184 7.33 -1.98 -17.88
CA VAL A 184 7.65 -0.54 -17.71
C VAL A 184 9.12 -0.26 -17.37
N PHE A 185 9.93 -1.28 -17.08
CA PHE A 185 11.35 -1.08 -16.79
C PHE A 185 12.11 -0.38 -17.92
N PRO A 186 11.85 -0.68 -19.21
CA PRO A 186 12.52 0.03 -20.34
C PRO A 186 12.24 1.53 -20.39
N VAL A 187 11.14 2.01 -19.78
CA VAL A 187 10.82 3.44 -19.69
C VAL A 187 11.29 4.07 -18.36
N GLY A 188 12.16 3.37 -17.62
CA GLY A 188 12.80 3.92 -16.41
C GLY A 188 11.95 3.90 -15.16
N ILE A 189 10.88 3.08 -15.11
CA ILE A 189 10.02 2.94 -13.94
C ILE A 189 10.23 1.55 -13.32
N ARG A 190 10.50 1.51 -12.02
CA ARG A 190 10.57 0.26 -11.25
C ARG A 190 9.24 0.03 -10.55
N VAL A 191 8.75 -1.19 -10.59
CA VAL A 191 7.55 -1.58 -9.85
C VAL A 191 7.87 -2.77 -8.97
N ASN A 192 7.56 -2.68 -7.69
CA ASN A 192 7.80 -3.74 -6.71
C ASN A 192 6.58 -3.95 -5.83
N CYS A 193 6.55 -5.05 -5.13
CA CYS A 193 5.51 -5.42 -4.20
C CYS A 193 6.07 -5.60 -2.78
N VAL A 194 5.28 -5.26 -1.78
CA VAL A 194 5.55 -5.57 -0.37
C VAL A 194 4.40 -6.42 0.16
N SER A 195 4.73 -7.52 0.82
CA SER A 195 3.77 -8.45 1.44
C SER A 195 3.95 -8.48 2.96
N PRO A 196 3.22 -7.63 3.69
CA PRO A 196 3.28 -7.63 5.15
C PRO A 196 2.60 -8.85 5.76
N ALA A 197 3.10 -9.29 6.92
CA ALA A 197 2.43 -10.21 7.84
C ALA A 197 1.34 -9.48 8.65
N GLY A 198 1.00 -9.97 9.82
CA GLY A 198 0.06 -9.29 10.73
C GLY A 198 0.59 -7.92 11.15
N VAL A 199 -0.04 -6.86 10.69
CA VAL A 199 0.39 -5.49 11.01
C VAL A 199 -0.49 -4.91 12.10
N THR A 200 0.11 -4.68 13.28
CA THR A 200 -0.58 -4.03 14.41
C THR A 200 -0.92 -2.57 14.11
N ASN A 201 -1.73 -1.99 14.99
CA ASN A 201 -2.04 -0.55 14.91
C ASN A 201 -2.57 -0.07 13.55
N THR A 202 -3.26 -0.98 12.84
CA THR A 202 -3.97 -0.66 11.59
C THR A 202 -5.47 -0.87 11.75
N PRO A 203 -6.32 -0.10 11.05
CA PRO A 203 -7.77 -0.34 11.04
C PRO A 203 -8.16 -1.69 10.43
N LEU A 204 -7.23 -2.32 9.70
CA LEU A 204 -7.48 -3.56 8.95
C LEU A 204 -7.42 -4.79 9.86
N LEU A 205 -6.47 -4.86 10.79
CA LEU A 205 -6.21 -6.05 11.60
C LEU A 205 -7.40 -6.50 12.44
N PRO A 206 -8.14 -5.62 13.15
CA PRO A 206 -9.33 -6.01 13.89
C PRO A 206 -10.45 -6.64 13.03
N GLN A 207 -10.43 -6.40 11.73
CA GLN A 207 -11.43 -6.97 10.81
C GLN A 207 -11.16 -8.45 10.53
N PHE A 208 -9.91 -8.89 10.62
CA PHE A 208 -9.55 -10.31 10.51
C PHE A 208 -9.74 -11.08 11.81
N GLU A 209 -9.61 -10.40 12.95
CA GLU A 209 -9.67 -11.00 14.28
C GLU A 209 -10.73 -10.32 15.16
N PRO A 210 -12.01 -10.35 14.73
CA PRO A 210 -13.08 -9.60 15.42
C PRO A 210 -13.35 -10.08 16.85
N ASN A 211 -12.89 -11.28 17.20
CA ASN A 211 -13.06 -11.87 18.53
C ASN A 211 -11.87 -11.61 19.46
N ALA A 212 -10.77 -11.09 18.95
CA ALA A 212 -9.59 -10.77 19.77
C ALA A 212 -9.89 -9.59 20.70
N LYS A 213 -9.62 -9.78 21.99
CA LYS A 213 -9.90 -8.78 23.03
C LYS A 213 -8.75 -7.79 23.22
N SER A 214 -7.58 -8.09 22.65
CA SER A 214 -6.39 -7.24 22.77
C SER A 214 -5.38 -7.51 21.66
N LEU A 215 -4.48 -6.55 21.42
CA LEU A 215 -3.34 -6.72 20.52
C LEU A 215 -2.41 -7.88 20.96
N ALA A 216 -2.29 -8.13 22.26
CA ALA A 216 -1.49 -9.23 22.77
C ALA A 216 -2.08 -10.59 22.36
N GLU A 217 -3.40 -10.72 22.36
CA GLU A 217 -4.09 -11.93 21.90
C GLU A 217 -3.91 -12.14 20.39
N VAL A 218 -4.05 -11.08 19.59
CA VAL A 218 -3.77 -11.13 18.14
C VAL A 218 -2.33 -11.56 17.89
N LYS A 219 -1.37 -10.93 18.56
CA LYS A 219 0.04 -11.26 18.45
C LYS A 219 0.30 -12.75 18.74
N SER A 220 -0.23 -13.25 19.88
CA SER A 220 -0.08 -14.65 20.27
C SER A 220 -0.68 -15.61 19.22
N LEU A 221 -1.83 -15.26 18.62
CA LEU A 221 -2.47 -16.05 17.59
C LEU A 221 -1.58 -16.13 16.34
N TYR A 222 -1.09 -15.01 15.85
CA TYR A 222 -0.21 -14.98 14.66
C TYR A 222 1.11 -15.72 14.90
N GLU A 223 1.73 -15.51 16.06
CA GLU A 223 2.95 -16.22 16.46
C GLU A 223 2.74 -17.75 16.54
N SER A 224 1.57 -18.21 17.01
CA SER A 224 1.22 -19.62 17.04
C SER A 224 1.07 -20.25 15.65
N GLN A 225 0.77 -19.42 14.64
CA GLN A 225 0.69 -19.81 13.22
C GLN A 225 2.03 -19.66 12.49
N GLY A 226 3.09 -19.27 13.19
CA GLY A 226 4.43 -19.07 12.61
C GLY A 226 4.65 -17.69 11.95
N PHE A 227 3.73 -16.74 12.17
CA PHE A 227 3.86 -15.38 11.64
C PHE A 227 4.32 -14.42 12.74
N SER A 228 5.27 -13.56 12.39
CA SER A 228 5.60 -12.42 13.23
C SER A 228 4.55 -11.32 13.09
N VAL A 229 4.33 -10.57 14.15
CA VAL A 229 3.55 -9.35 14.11
C VAL A 229 4.49 -8.17 13.99
N VAL A 230 4.21 -7.28 13.04
CA VAL A 230 5.05 -6.12 12.72
C VAL A 230 4.28 -4.82 12.92
N GLU A 231 5.02 -3.73 13.10
CA GLU A 231 4.43 -2.39 13.19
C GLU A 231 4.31 -1.76 11.79
N PRO A 232 3.39 -0.81 11.57
CA PRO A 232 3.27 -0.07 10.31
C PRO A 232 4.60 0.55 9.88
N GLU A 233 5.43 0.98 10.82
CA GLU A 233 6.75 1.57 10.60
C GLU A 233 7.75 0.59 9.97
N ASP A 234 7.65 -0.70 10.26
CA ASP A 234 8.53 -1.72 9.67
C ASP A 234 8.22 -1.90 8.17
N VAL A 235 6.92 -1.92 7.85
CA VAL A 235 6.47 -1.97 6.45
C VAL A 235 6.84 -0.68 5.71
N ALA A 236 6.66 0.48 6.36
CA ALA A 236 7.00 1.78 5.80
C ALA A 236 8.51 1.88 5.46
N ARG A 237 9.41 1.31 6.29
CA ARG A 237 10.85 1.25 5.99
C ARG A 237 11.13 0.54 4.67
N THR A 238 10.47 -0.59 4.44
CA THR A 238 10.62 -1.36 3.18
C THR A 238 10.04 -0.58 1.99
N ILE A 239 8.86 0.02 2.14
CA ILE A 239 8.25 0.84 1.08
C ILE A 239 9.18 2.01 0.72
N VAL A 240 9.64 2.79 1.70
CA VAL A 240 10.48 3.97 1.44
C VAL A 240 11.85 3.57 0.89
N TRP A 241 12.42 2.42 1.30
CA TRP A 241 13.60 1.88 0.66
C TRP A 241 13.36 1.55 -0.81
N LEU A 242 12.26 0.89 -1.16
CA LEU A 242 11.90 0.59 -2.55
C LEU A 242 11.64 1.84 -3.39
N LEU A 243 11.14 2.93 -2.79
CA LEU A 243 10.96 4.22 -3.45
C LEU A 243 12.28 4.98 -3.67
N SER A 244 13.35 4.60 -2.98
CA SER A 244 14.62 5.31 -2.97
C SER A 244 15.61 4.81 -4.05
N GLU A 245 16.72 5.55 -4.20
CA GLU A 245 17.86 5.16 -5.05
C GLU A 245 18.58 3.90 -4.54
N ASP A 246 18.53 3.60 -3.24
CA ASP A 246 19.26 2.47 -2.65
C ASP A 246 18.71 1.11 -3.14
N SER A 247 17.49 1.08 -3.65
CA SER A 247 16.87 -0.09 -4.27
C SER A 247 16.90 -0.08 -5.80
N ARG A 248 17.75 0.73 -6.41
CA ARG A 248 17.79 0.93 -7.87
C ARG A 248 17.86 -0.37 -8.70
N PRO A 249 18.58 -1.42 -8.30
CA PRO A 249 18.61 -2.68 -9.07
C PRO A 249 17.41 -3.60 -8.79
N VAL A 250 16.45 -3.19 -7.93
CA VAL A 250 15.32 -4.03 -7.51
C VAL A 250 14.06 -3.64 -8.26
N TYR A 251 13.52 -4.58 -9.04
CA TYR A 251 12.24 -4.45 -9.73
C TYR A 251 11.58 -5.83 -9.88
N GLY A 252 10.26 -5.86 -9.96
CA GLY A 252 9.47 -7.09 -10.06
C GLY A 252 9.50 -7.98 -8.81
N SER A 253 10.11 -7.50 -7.74
CA SER A 253 10.26 -8.26 -6.49
C SER A 253 9.00 -8.14 -5.63
N ASN A 254 8.69 -9.22 -4.91
CA ASN A 254 7.72 -9.21 -3.82
C ASN A 254 8.46 -9.48 -2.49
N ILE A 255 8.51 -8.49 -1.62
CA ILE A 255 9.28 -8.52 -0.39
C ILE A 255 8.38 -8.80 0.80
N ASN A 256 8.62 -9.92 1.48
CA ASN A 256 7.92 -10.25 2.72
C ASN A 256 8.44 -9.39 3.88
N VAL A 257 7.52 -8.88 4.70
CA VAL A 257 7.84 -8.14 5.93
C VAL A 257 7.16 -8.83 7.10
N GLY A 258 7.96 -9.44 7.98
CA GLY A 258 7.49 -10.07 9.20
C GLY A 258 7.04 -11.52 9.07
N ALA A 259 7.24 -12.17 7.92
CA ALA A 259 6.96 -13.59 7.78
C ALA A 259 8.09 -14.29 7.02
N SER A 260 8.41 -15.51 7.42
CA SER A 260 9.16 -16.40 6.55
C SER A 260 8.28 -16.82 5.38
N ALA A 261 8.78 -16.72 4.15
CA ALA A 261 8.11 -17.38 3.03
C ALA A 261 8.07 -18.88 3.30
N PRO A 262 6.99 -19.58 2.95
CA PRO A 262 6.93 -21.02 3.05
C PRO A 262 7.97 -21.69 2.17
#